data_62eae649baac25efb50d0833292a3b31
#
_entry.id   62eae649baac25efb50d0833292a3b31
#
_cell.length_a   1.000
_cell.length_b   1.000
_cell.length_c   1.000
_cell.angle_alpha   90.00
_cell.angle_beta   90.00
_cell.angle_gamma   90.00
#
_symmetry.space_group_name_H-M   'P 1'
#
loop_
_entity.id
_entity.type
_entity.pdbx_description
1 polymer ?
#
loop_
_entity_poly.entity_id
_entity_poly.type
_entity_poly.pdbx_seq_one_letter_code
_entity_poly.pdbx_strand_id
1 'polypeptide(L)'
;DQAVSDTDAERMFRLLEKYHGTATGHFNGDECLSGTSPIHGTELCGVAEAMYSYEWLMSLTGKSVWGDRLERLAFNALPAAISPDMWTHQYDQQANQIECSRQNEPPVFNTNSSEAHIFGLEPNFGCCTANFNQAWPKFALSTFMLEGEDIVVSASLAPSEVHLTVKGAPVRVALDTEYPFRETLVYTVEADVEFSLKIRIPGWTNGFTVNGREEVAENGWFIVRKAWQGKEEVRVEFRFETELARRPRELYALRRGALVYSLAIDERWERREYTSNGVERKFPYCDYYIYPKSKWNYAFAGGEFEVQEKEFDVPFSTENPPIEMVADMREIE
;
A
#
# COMPACT_ATOMS: atom_id res chain seq x y z
N ASP A 1 -13.31 -21.31 22.54
CA ASP A 1 -12.26 -20.69 21.71
C ASP A 1 -11.81 -21.70 20.67
N GLN A 2 -12.54 -21.78 19.54
CA GLN A 2 -11.99 -22.39 18.36
C GLN A 2 -10.99 -21.38 17.78
N ALA A 3 -9.70 -21.67 17.88
CA ALA A 3 -8.69 -20.98 17.13
C ALA A 3 -9.11 -21.03 15.67
N VAL A 4 -9.39 -19.87 15.08
CA VAL A 4 -9.55 -19.77 13.62
C VAL A 4 -8.28 -20.35 13.03
N SER A 5 -8.40 -21.45 12.29
CA SER A 5 -7.20 -22.07 11.74
C SER A 5 -6.57 -21.10 10.76
N ASP A 6 -5.26 -20.91 10.84
CA ASP A 6 -4.46 -20.09 9.92
C ASP A 6 -4.82 -20.33 8.45
N THR A 7 -5.20 -21.57 8.13
CA THR A 7 -5.61 -22.00 6.80
C THR A 7 -6.93 -21.37 6.34
N ASP A 8 -7.84 -21.01 7.24
CA ASP A 8 -9.15 -20.47 6.87
C ASP A 8 -9.07 -19.00 6.43
N ALA A 9 -8.32 -18.17 7.17
CA ALA A 9 -8.08 -16.78 6.80
C ALA A 9 -7.35 -16.69 5.44
N GLU A 10 -6.26 -17.43 5.27
CA GLU A 10 -5.52 -17.47 4.00
C GLU A 10 -6.38 -17.99 2.85
N ARG A 11 -7.19 -19.03 3.09
CA ARG A 11 -8.11 -19.57 2.09
C ARG A 11 -9.14 -18.53 1.68
N MET A 12 -9.74 -17.81 2.64
CA MET A 12 -10.71 -16.76 2.38
C MET A 12 -10.10 -15.65 1.52
N PHE A 13 -8.94 -15.12 1.89
CA PHE A 13 -8.28 -14.06 1.13
C PHE A 13 -7.82 -14.54 -0.26
N ARG A 14 -7.36 -15.78 -0.40
CA ARG A 14 -7.08 -16.35 -1.75
C ARG A 14 -8.31 -16.43 -2.62
N LEU A 15 -9.47 -16.75 -2.06
CA LEU A 15 -10.73 -16.78 -2.82
C LEU A 15 -11.17 -15.36 -3.21
N LEU A 16 -11.08 -14.38 -2.29
CA LEU A 16 -11.37 -13.00 -2.59
C LEU A 16 -10.45 -12.48 -3.72
N GLU A 17 -9.15 -12.72 -3.63
CA GLU A 17 -8.18 -12.33 -4.66
C GLU A 17 -8.47 -12.99 -6.01
N LYS A 18 -8.76 -14.29 -6.01
CA LYS A 18 -9.06 -15.04 -7.24
C LYS A 18 -10.27 -14.52 -7.97
N TYR A 19 -11.35 -14.21 -7.25
CA TYR A 19 -12.65 -13.90 -7.86
C TYR A 19 -12.98 -12.41 -7.90
N HIS A 20 -12.28 -11.59 -7.12
CA HIS A 20 -12.58 -10.17 -6.97
C HIS A 20 -11.32 -9.29 -6.90
N GLY A 21 -10.12 -9.87 -6.93
CA GLY A 21 -8.86 -9.16 -6.69
C GLY A 21 -8.54 -8.09 -7.72
N THR A 22 -7.94 -6.99 -7.24
CA THR A 22 -7.44 -5.86 -8.04
C THR A 22 -5.93 -5.92 -8.24
N ALA A 23 -5.40 -5.09 -9.13
CA ALA A 23 -3.96 -4.96 -9.33
C ALA A 23 -3.24 -4.42 -8.08
N THR A 24 -3.91 -3.56 -7.31
CA THR A 24 -3.38 -2.90 -6.11
C THR A 24 -3.38 -3.78 -4.85
N GLY A 25 -3.84 -5.04 -4.96
CA GLY A 25 -3.77 -6.01 -3.88
C GLY A 25 -5.02 -6.09 -2.99
N HIS A 26 -6.07 -5.34 -3.31
CA HIS A 26 -7.37 -5.45 -2.67
C HIS A 26 -8.34 -6.27 -3.54
N PHE A 27 -9.63 -6.18 -3.27
CA PHE A 27 -10.72 -6.74 -4.06
C PHE A 27 -11.73 -5.66 -4.44
N ASN A 28 -12.38 -5.82 -5.57
CA ASN A 28 -13.45 -4.93 -6.01
C ASN A 28 -14.71 -5.14 -5.16
N GLY A 29 -15.28 -4.05 -4.69
CA GLY A 29 -16.52 -4.01 -3.95
C GLY A 29 -16.90 -2.59 -3.57
N ASP A 30 -18.14 -2.25 -3.86
CA ASP A 30 -18.82 -1.02 -3.49
C ASP A 30 -20.14 -1.41 -2.80
N GLU A 31 -20.10 -1.87 -1.55
CA GLU A 31 -21.15 -2.53 -0.77
C GLU A 31 -21.36 -4.01 -1.14
N CYS A 32 -20.94 -4.47 -2.30
CA CYS A 32 -20.96 -5.88 -2.68
C CYS A 32 -19.79 -6.24 -3.60
N LEU A 33 -19.34 -7.49 -3.51
CA LEU A 33 -18.24 -8.01 -4.32
C LEU A 33 -18.60 -8.01 -5.81
N SER A 34 -17.75 -7.44 -6.67
CA SER A 34 -18.10 -7.11 -8.06
C SER A 34 -17.23 -7.81 -9.13
N GLY A 35 -16.34 -8.72 -8.75
CA GLY A 35 -15.50 -9.46 -9.71
C GLY A 35 -14.15 -8.78 -9.95
N THR A 36 -13.45 -9.18 -11.02
CA THR A 36 -12.06 -8.80 -11.30
C THR A 36 -11.91 -7.72 -12.37
N SER A 37 -12.98 -7.05 -12.76
CA SER A 37 -12.89 -6.00 -13.78
C SER A 37 -12.17 -4.77 -13.23
N PRO A 38 -11.18 -4.20 -13.96
CA PRO A 38 -10.41 -3.06 -13.46
C PRO A 38 -11.19 -1.73 -13.47
N ILE A 39 -12.41 -1.73 -14.01
CA ILE A 39 -13.32 -0.58 -13.99
C ILE A 39 -14.33 -0.65 -12.84
N HIS A 40 -14.35 -1.73 -12.07
CA HIS A 40 -15.18 -1.80 -10.87
C HIS A 40 -14.52 -1.03 -9.72
N GLY A 41 -15.34 -0.53 -8.80
CA GLY A 41 -14.89 0.25 -7.66
C GLY A 41 -14.20 -0.60 -6.59
N THR A 42 -13.25 0.01 -5.92
CA THR A 42 -12.61 -0.50 -4.71
C THR A 42 -12.83 0.51 -3.61
N GLU A 43 -13.66 0.16 -2.65
CA GLU A 43 -14.06 1.04 -1.56
C GLU A 43 -12.90 1.36 -0.62
N LEU A 44 -12.71 2.63 -0.28
CA LEU A 44 -11.66 3.10 0.63
C LEU A 44 -11.80 2.51 2.04
N CYS A 45 -13.04 2.36 2.55
CA CYS A 45 -13.27 1.67 3.83
C CYS A 45 -12.74 0.24 3.80
N GLY A 46 -12.99 -0.49 2.70
CA GLY A 46 -12.50 -1.84 2.52
C GLY A 46 -10.98 -1.92 2.53
N VAL A 47 -10.29 -0.95 1.92
CA VAL A 47 -8.82 -0.84 1.96
C VAL A 47 -8.31 -0.64 3.39
N ALA A 48 -8.86 0.34 4.11
CA ALA A 48 -8.43 0.67 5.48
C ALA A 48 -8.68 -0.49 6.47
N GLU A 49 -9.85 -1.12 6.40
CA GLU A 49 -10.21 -2.24 7.28
C GLU A 49 -9.47 -3.54 6.94
N ALA A 50 -9.14 -3.77 5.65
CA ALA A 50 -8.27 -4.88 5.27
C ALA A 50 -6.85 -4.69 5.81
N MET A 51 -6.29 -3.47 5.76
CA MET A 51 -5.00 -3.16 6.37
C MET A 51 -4.99 -3.53 7.85
N TYR A 52 -5.99 -3.06 8.60
CA TYR A 52 -6.12 -3.39 10.02
C TYR A 52 -6.29 -4.89 10.28
N SER A 53 -7.04 -5.59 9.44
CA SER A 53 -7.18 -7.04 9.50
C SER A 53 -5.85 -7.76 9.29
N TYR A 54 -5.01 -7.30 8.36
CA TYR A 54 -3.69 -7.89 8.10
C TYR A 54 -2.70 -7.64 9.25
N GLU A 55 -2.75 -6.49 9.91
CA GLU A 55 -1.98 -6.20 11.12
C GLU A 55 -2.31 -7.22 12.22
N TRP A 56 -3.59 -7.45 12.49
CA TRP A 56 -4.04 -8.46 13.45
C TRP A 56 -3.67 -9.88 13.05
N LEU A 57 -3.85 -10.27 11.80
CA LEU A 57 -3.49 -11.59 11.31
C LEU A 57 -1.99 -11.84 11.41
N MET A 58 -1.16 -10.83 11.13
CA MET A 58 0.28 -10.93 11.32
C MET A 58 0.65 -11.11 12.80
N SER A 59 0.07 -10.34 13.70
CA SER A 59 0.29 -10.43 15.15
C SER A 59 -0.16 -11.80 15.72
N LEU A 60 -1.29 -12.32 15.26
CA LEU A 60 -1.86 -13.57 15.75
C LEU A 60 -1.16 -14.82 15.21
N THR A 61 -0.69 -14.76 13.97
CA THR A 61 -0.19 -15.94 13.24
C THR A 61 1.32 -15.98 13.07
N GLY A 62 1.98 -14.82 13.19
CA GLY A 62 3.40 -14.67 12.93
C GLY A 62 3.80 -14.85 11.45
N LYS A 63 2.84 -14.90 10.51
CA LYS A 63 3.12 -15.13 9.09
C LYS A 63 3.43 -13.84 8.35
N SER A 64 4.56 -13.79 7.67
CA SER A 64 5.07 -12.63 6.91
C SER A 64 4.17 -12.22 5.73
N VAL A 65 3.41 -13.14 5.16
CA VAL A 65 2.49 -12.88 4.03
C VAL A 65 1.44 -11.81 4.34
N TRP A 66 1.07 -11.65 5.60
CA TRP A 66 0.14 -10.60 5.99
C TRP A 66 0.77 -9.21 5.92
N GLY A 67 2.06 -9.11 6.21
CA GLY A 67 2.84 -7.89 5.99
C GLY A 67 2.96 -7.51 4.52
N ASP A 68 3.11 -8.50 3.62
CA ASP A 68 3.13 -8.26 2.18
C ASP A 68 1.79 -7.71 1.68
N ARG A 69 0.67 -8.28 2.15
CA ARG A 69 -0.68 -7.78 1.83
C ARG A 69 -0.91 -6.38 2.38
N LEU A 70 -0.50 -6.14 3.61
CA LEU A 70 -0.60 -4.84 4.27
C LEU A 70 0.15 -3.75 3.50
N GLU A 71 1.41 -3.98 3.17
CA GLU A 71 2.23 -2.99 2.45
C GLU A 71 1.76 -2.75 1.02
N ARG A 72 1.22 -3.79 0.35
CA ARG A 72 0.64 -3.62 -0.98
C ARG A 72 -0.53 -2.62 -0.94
N LEU A 73 -1.35 -2.62 0.09
CA LEU A 73 -2.43 -1.65 0.26
C LEU A 73 -1.91 -0.30 0.72
N ALA A 74 -1.04 -0.28 1.74
CA ALA A 74 -0.50 0.92 2.34
C ALA A 74 0.25 1.81 1.34
N PHE A 75 0.94 1.21 0.37
CA PHE A 75 1.76 1.94 -0.59
C PHE A 75 1.13 2.11 -1.98
N ASN A 76 -0.09 1.61 -2.20
CA ASN A 76 -0.77 1.76 -3.48
C ASN A 76 -2.22 2.23 -3.31
N ALA A 77 -3.14 1.35 -2.90
CA ALA A 77 -4.56 1.66 -2.83
C ALA A 77 -4.88 2.79 -1.85
N LEU A 78 -4.22 2.84 -0.70
CA LEU A 78 -4.50 3.86 0.31
C LEU A 78 -4.08 5.27 -0.14
N PRO A 79 -2.83 5.53 -0.56
CA PRO A 79 -2.43 6.86 -1.04
C PRO A 79 -3.14 7.27 -2.33
N ALA A 80 -3.55 6.33 -3.18
CA ALA A 80 -4.28 6.65 -4.41
C ALA A 80 -5.70 7.20 -4.18
N ALA A 81 -6.27 6.94 -3.02
CA ALA A 81 -7.64 7.37 -2.70
C ALA A 81 -7.73 8.81 -2.18
N ILE A 82 -6.61 9.51 -1.96
CA ILE A 82 -6.60 10.87 -1.40
C ILE A 82 -5.94 11.85 -2.36
N SER A 83 -6.43 13.10 -2.38
CA SER A 83 -5.81 14.16 -3.15
C SER A 83 -4.41 14.52 -2.64
N PRO A 84 -3.50 15.07 -3.49
CA PRO A 84 -2.13 15.40 -3.08
C PRO A 84 -2.04 16.36 -1.88
N ASP A 85 -3.03 17.24 -1.70
CA ASP A 85 -3.14 18.17 -0.57
C ASP A 85 -3.82 17.56 0.67
N MET A 86 -4.26 16.30 0.59
CA MET A 86 -4.95 15.53 1.62
C MET A 86 -6.30 16.12 2.09
N TRP A 87 -6.94 16.98 1.29
CA TRP A 87 -8.24 17.56 1.63
C TRP A 87 -9.44 16.78 1.13
N THR A 88 -9.27 16.01 0.05
CA THR A 88 -10.35 15.24 -0.57
C THR A 88 -9.97 13.80 -0.82
N HIS A 89 -10.95 12.92 -0.83
CA HIS A 89 -10.76 11.50 -1.09
C HIS A 89 -11.81 10.95 -2.05
N GLN A 90 -11.55 9.76 -2.61
CA GLN A 90 -12.53 8.96 -3.32
C GLN A 90 -13.17 7.95 -2.38
N TYR A 91 -14.44 7.63 -2.60
CA TYR A 91 -15.07 6.45 -2.02
C TYR A 91 -14.62 5.20 -2.78
N ASP A 92 -14.84 5.16 -4.09
CA ASP A 92 -14.46 4.07 -4.98
C ASP A 92 -13.35 4.48 -5.94
N GLN A 93 -12.16 3.93 -5.78
CA GLN A 93 -11.10 4.00 -6.79
C GLN A 93 -11.23 2.85 -7.79
N GLN A 94 -10.72 3.03 -8.99
CA GLN A 94 -10.68 2.02 -10.04
C GLN A 94 -9.23 1.76 -10.46
N ALA A 95 -8.85 0.51 -10.72
CA ALA A 95 -7.50 0.19 -11.21
C ALA A 95 -7.22 0.80 -12.60
N ASN A 96 -8.25 0.91 -13.47
CA ASN A 96 -8.21 1.61 -14.75
C ASN A 96 -9.10 2.85 -14.70
N GLN A 97 -8.72 3.82 -13.89
CA GLN A 97 -9.44 5.08 -13.77
C GLN A 97 -8.84 6.11 -14.73
N ILE A 98 -9.65 6.60 -15.66
CA ILE A 98 -9.25 7.57 -16.67
C ILE A 98 -9.78 8.95 -16.31
N GLU A 99 -10.94 9.00 -15.70
CA GLU A 99 -11.70 10.21 -15.40
C GLU A 99 -12.39 10.07 -14.05
N CYS A 100 -12.45 11.15 -13.28
CA CYS A 100 -13.21 11.25 -12.04
C CYS A 100 -14.21 12.38 -12.19
N SER A 101 -15.41 12.07 -12.67
CA SER A 101 -16.47 13.06 -12.86
C SER A 101 -17.84 12.42 -12.62
N ARG A 102 -18.86 13.25 -12.44
CA ARG A 102 -20.23 12.76 -12.38
C ARG A 102 -20.66 12.31 -13.78
N GLN A 103 -20.50 11.00 -14.02
CA GLN A 103 -20.88 10.38 -15.28
C GLN A 103 -22.39 10.15 -15.34
N ASN A 104 -22.94 10.25 -16.56
CA ASN A 104 -24.31 9.83 -16.83
C ASN A 104 -24.36 8.32 -17.07
N GLU A 105 -25.57 7.78 -17.19
CA GLU A 105 -25.85 6.37 -17.48
C GLU A 105 -24.91 5.70 -18.53
N PRO A 106 -24.53 4.43 -18.35
CA PRO A 106 -24.85 3.56 -17.21
C PRO A 106 -23.95 3.82 -16.01
N PRO A 107 -24.41 3.51 -14.78
CA PRO A 107 -23.59 3.64 -13.58
C PRO A 107 -22.34 2.76 -13.69
N VAL A 108 -21.22 3.30 -13.25
CA VAL A 108 -19.90 2.62 -13.28
C VAL A 108 -19.82 1.57 -12.19
N PHE A 109 -20.48 1.80 -11.07
CA PHE A 109 -20.49 0.93 -9.88
C PHE A 109 -21.79 0.15 -9.74
N ASN A 110 -21.73 -0.97 -9.01
CA ASN A 110 -22.88 -1.85 -8.88
C ASN A 110 -23.96 -1.29 -7.96
N THR A 111 -23.58 -0.60 -6.89
CA THR A 111 -24.48 -0.14 -5.82
C THR A 111 -24.44 1.35 -5.60
N ASN A 112 -23.37 2.03 -6.00
CA ASN A 112 -23.19 3.46 -5.85
C ASN A 112 -23.32 4.19 -7.19
N SER A 113 -23.66 5.48 -7.12
CA SER A 113 -23.69 6.34 -8.29
C SER A 113 -22.29 6.74 -8.73
N SER A 114 -22.17 7.37 -9.90
CA SER A 114 -20.91 7.91 -10.39
C SER A 114 -20.29 9.00 -9.50
N GLU A 115 -20.98 9.45 -8.46
CA GLU A 115 -20.40 10.34 -7.46
C GLU A 115 -19.35 9.65 -6.59
N ALA A 116 -19.40 8.33 -6.48
CA ALA A 116 -18.50 7.55 -5.64
C ALA A 116 -17.02 7.63 -6.05
N HIS A 117 -16.72 7.99 -7.29
CA HIS A 117 -15.32 8.15 -7.74
C HIS A 117 -14.83 9.60 -7.79
N ILE A 118 -15.65 10.58 -7.42
CA ILE A 118 -15.24 11.98 -7.35
C ILE A 118 -14.34 12.19 -6.14
N PHE A 119 -13.33 13.03 -6.29
CA PHE A 119 -12.56 13.49 -5.13
C PHE A 119 -13.34 14.58 -4.41
N GLY A 120 -13.73 14.34 -3.18
CA GLY A 120 -14.53 15.26 -2.37
C GLY A 120 -14.53 14.90 -0.89
N LEU A 121 -15.34 15.63 -0.11
CA LEU A 121 -15.60 15.29 1.30
C LEU A 121 -16.68 14.22 1.44
N GLU A 122 -17.33 13.88 0.35
CA GLU A 122 -18.29 12.79 0.27
C GLU A 122 -19.35 12.86 1.40
N PRO A 123 -20.23 13.85 1.46
CA PRO A 123 -21.14 14.03 2.58
C PRO A 123 -22.06 12.83 2.84
N ASN A 124 -22.23 11.95 1.83
CA ASN A 124 -22.98 10.70 1.95
C ASN A 124 -22.09 9.48 2.28
N PHE A 125 -20.75 9.62 2.22
CA PHE A 125 -19.76 8.57 2.42
C PHE A 125 -18.80 8.93 3.55
N GLY A 126 -19.29 9.48 4.64
CA GLY A 126 -18.50 9.91 5.79
C GLY A 126 -17.73 8.76 6.48
N CYS A 127 -18.09 7.50 6.25
CA CYS A 127 -17.36 6.33 6.68
C CYS A 127 -15.93 6.31 6.14
N CYS A 128 -15.71 6.67 4.87
CA CYS A 128 -14.39 6.70 4.24
C CYS A 128 -13.49 7.77 4.85
N THR A 129 -14.03 8.93 5.22
CA THR A 129 -13.27 9.96 5.95
C THR A 129 -12.77 9.42 7.29
N ALA A 130 -13.63 8.72 8.04
CA ALA A 130 -13.26 8.14 9.32
C ALA A 130 -12.23 7.00 9.16
N ASN A 131 -12.44 6.09 8.21
CA ASN A 131 -11.58 4.95 7.98
C ASN A 131 -10.21 5.34 7.43
N PHE A 132 -10.14 6.30 6.50
CA PHE A 132 -8.86 6.83 6.03
C PHE A 132 -8.02 7.39 7.17
N ASN A 133 -8.62 8.18 8.06
CA ASN A 133 -7.94 8.80 9.19
C ASN A 133 -7.34 7.80 10.18
N GLN A 134 -7.84 6.57 10.25
CA GLN A 134 -7.29 5.53 11.13
C GLN A 134 -6.25 4.64 10.45
N ALA A 135 -6.23 4.56 9.11
CA ALA A 135 -5.38 3.60 8.37
C ALA A 135 -3.88 3.83 8.59
N TRP A 136 -3.37 5.03 8.30
CA TRP A 136 -1.96 5.37 8.52
C TRP A 136 -1.54 5.32 9.99
N PRO A 137 -2.31 5.86 10.97
CA PRO A 137 -1.95 5.73 12.37
C PRO A 137 -1.86 4.29 12.86
N LYS A 138 -2.78 3.41 12.47
CA LYS A 138 -2.71 1.98 12.82
C LYS A 138 -1.52 1.29 12.17
N PHE A 139 -1.27 1.55 10.89
CA PHE A 139 -0.07 1.06 10.19
C PHE A 139 1.21 1.48 10.91
N ALA A 140 1.33 2.75 11.31
CA ALA A 140 2.49 3.26 12.03
C ALA A 140 2.68 2.57 13.40
N LEU A 141 1.60 2.28 14.12
CA LEU A 141 1.65 1.53 15.38
C LEU A 141 2.05 0.06 15.19
N SER A 142 1.89 -0.48 13.99
CA SER A 142 2.16 -1.88 13.65
C SER A 142 3.50 -2.10 12.94
N THR A 143 4.34 -1.05 12.82
CA THR A 143 5.68 -1.18 12.19
C THR A 143 6.61 -2.05 13.00
N PHE A 144 6.55 -1.96 14.32
CA PHE A 144 7.23 -2.85 15.24
C PHE A 144 6.25 -3.60 16.14
N MET A 145 6.55 -4.85 16.42
CA MET A 145 5.79 -5.72 17.33
C MET A 145 6.75 -6.38 18.31
N LEU A 146 6.23 -6.93 19.39
CA LEU A 146 6.99 -7.73 20.35
C LEU A 146 6.46 -9.16 20.34
N GLU A 147 7.32 -10.14 20.09
CA GLU A 147 7.02 -11.55 20.17
C GLU A 147 7.66 -12.12 21.46
N GLY A 148 6.83 -12.59 22.38
CA GLY A 148 7.30 -12.98 23.71
C GLY A 148 7.88 -11.79 24.49
N GLU A 149 9.00 -12.01 25.18
CA GLU A 149 9.63 -10.99 26.04
C GLU A 149 10.93 -10.42 25.44
N ASP A 150 11.47 -11.03 24.38
CA ASP A 150 12.82 -10.74 23.90
C ASP A 150 13.00 -10.84 22.37
N ILE A 151 11.92 -10.78 21.59
CA ILE A 151 12.00 -10.71 20.12
C ILE A 151 11.31 -9.44 19.66
N VAL A 152 12.08 -8.46 19.20
CA VAL A 152 11.57 -7.24 18.57
C VAL A 152 11.40 -7.52 17.09
N VAL A 153 10.17 -7.41 16.61
CA VAL A 153 9.78 -7.73 15.22
C VAL A 153 9.60 -6.46 14.42
N SER A 154 10.42 -6.26 13.40
CA SER A 154 10.16 -5.26 12.34
C SER A 154 9.16 -5.86 11.36
N ALA A 155 7.89 -5.54 11.57
CA ALA A 155 6.75 -6.19 10.94
C ALA A 155 6.34 -5.55 9.63
N SER A 156 6.29 -4.22 9.59
CA SER A 156 6.03 -3.43 8.39
C SER A 156 7.20 -2.48 8.13
N LEU A 157 7.64 -2.43 6.87
CA LEU A 157 8.86 -1.73 6.50
C LEU A 157 8.54 -0.29 6.11
N ALA A 158 8.70 0.61 7.07
CA ALA A 158 8.58 2.05 6.89
C ALA A 158 9.51 2.77 7.86
N PRO A 159 9.95 4.01 7.58
CA PRO A 159 10.73 4.80 8.53
C PRO A 159 10.00 4.88 9.86
N SER A 160 10.61 4.37 10.92
CA SER A 160 9.94 4.27 12.23
C SER A 160 10.92 4.01 13.36
N GLU A 161 10.45 4.24 14.58
CA GLU A 161 11.24 4.06 15.78
C GLU A 161 10.37 3.51 16.91
N VAL A 162 10.93 2.58 17.70
CA VAL A 162 10.29 2.04 18.88
C VAL A 162 11.19 2.14 20.09
N HIS A 163 10.59 2.52 21.22
CA HIS A 163 11.18 2.50 22.54
C HIS A 163 10.45 1.47 23.41
N LEU A 164 11.16 0.53 23.94
CA LEU A 164 10.59 -0.57 24.74
C LEU A 164 11.53 -1.01 25.85
N THR A 165 11.07 -1.93 26.67
CA THR A 165 11.87 -2.58 27.70
C THR A 165 11.97 -4.07 27.40
N VAL A 166 13.19 -4.59 27.30
CA VAL A 166 13.45 -6.02 27.11
C VAL A 166 14.24 -6.54 28.31
N LYS A 167 13.74 -7.56 28.98
CA LYS A 167 14.38 -8.15 30.18
C LYS A 167 14.76 -7.10 31.23
N GLY A 168 13.95 -6.06 31.38
CA GLY A 168 14.18 -4.97 32.34
C GLY A 168 15.15 -3.87 31.88
N ALA A 169 15.77 -3.99 30.69
CA ALA A 169 16.65 -3.00 30.12
C ALA A 169 15.97 -2.15 29.05
N PRO A 170 16.27 -0.84 28.95
CA PRO A 170 15.74 0.00 27.88
C PRO A 170 16.35 -0.39 26.53
N VAL A 171 15.51 -0.41 25.51
CA VAL A 171 15.89 -0.71 24.11
C VAL A 171 15.26 0.30 23.20
N ARG A 172 16.04 0.83 22.28
CA ARG A 172 15.58 1.63 21.15
C ARG A 172 15.95 0.93 19.85
N VAL A 173 14.99 0.78 18.94
CA VAL A 173 15.24 0.32 17.58
C VAL A 173 14.64 1.33 16.62
N ALA A 174 15.45 1.87 15.72
CA ALA A 174 15.00 2.76 14.66
C ALA A 174 15.30 2.13 13.30
N LEU A 175 14.37 2.28 12.37
CA LEU A 175 14.52 1.93 10.96
C LEU A 175 14.58 3.22 10.14
N ASP A 176 15.71 3.46 9.50
CA ASP A 176 15.91 4.50 8.49
C ASP A 176 15.87 3.85 7.10
N THR A 177 14.98 4.34 6.25
CA THR A 177 14.74 3.77 4.92
C THR A 177 13.91 4.68 4.04
N GLU A 178 14.11 4.58 2.74
CA GLU A 178 13.22 5.13 1.70
C GLU A 178 12.35 4.02 1.05
N TYR A 179 12.20 2.89 1.71
CA TYR A 179 11.28 1.83 1.27
C TYR A 179 9.84 2.36 1.24
N PRO A 180 9.02 2.06 0.24
CA PRO A 180 9.18 1.04 -0.82
C PRO A 180 9.89 1.54 -2.09
N PHE A 181 10.42 2.76 -2.14
CA PHE A 181 11.03 3.35 -3.33
C PHE A 181 12.49 2.94 -3.52
N ARG A 182 13.16 2.57 -2.43
CA ARG A 182 14.52 2.06 -2.38
C ARG A 182 14.58 0.71 -1.68
N GLU A 183 15.68 0.02 -1.86
CA GLU A 183 15.88 -1.36 -1.43
C GLU A 183 16.68 -1.49 -0.12
N THR A 184 17.12 -0.37 0.45
CA THR A 184 17.97 -0.36 1.64
C THR A 184 17.17 -0.08 2.91
N LEU A 185 17.43 -0.87 3.93
CA LEU A 185 16.95 -0.71 5.30
C LEU A 185 18.17 -0.55 6.22
N VAL A 186 18.21 0.47 7.07
CA VAL A 186 19.25 0.67 8.07
C VAL A 186 18.61 0.68 9.45
N TYR A 187 18.83 -0.39 10.19
CA TYR A 187 18.40 -0.47 11.59
C TYR A 187 19.47 0.08 12.51
N THR A 188 19.11 1.03 13.36
CA THR A 188 19.94 1.48 14.49
C THR A 188 19.35 0.88 15.77
N VAL A 189 20.17 0.08 16.48
CA VAL A 189 19.79 -0.54 17.76
C VAL A 189 20.62 0.09 18.86
N GLU A 190 19.97 0.64 19.87
CA GLU A 190 20.61 1.14 21.08
C GLU A 190 20.12 0.31 22.27
N ALA A 191 21.03 -0.51 22.82
CA ALA A 191 20.71 -1.47 23.88
C ALA A 191 21.97 -2.05 24.54
N ASP A 192 21.82 -2.47 25.80
CA ASP A 192 22.84 -3.23 26.56
C ASP A 192 22.22 -4.52 27.10
N VAL A 193 21.57 -5.29 26.23
CA VAL A 193 20.86 -6.53 26.59
C VAL A 193 20.80 -7.49 25.41
N GLU A 194 20.74 -8.79 25.70
CA GLU A 194 20.55 -9.81 24.66
C GLU A 194 19.08 -9.90 24.24
N PHE A 195 18.80 -9.70 22.95
CA PHE A 195 17.53 -9.96 22.32
C PHE A 195 17.66 -10.26 20.82
N SER A 196 16.57 -10.70 20.21
CA SER A 196 16.50 -10.93 18.76
C SER A 196 15.79 -9.78 18.05
N LEU A 197 16.40 -9.23 17.01
CA LEU A 197 15.74 -8.39 16.02
C LEU A 197 15.28 -9.29 14.87
N LYS A 198 13.96 -9.45 14.72
CA LYS A 198 13.32 -10.26 13.67
C LYS A 198 12.81 -9.34 12.60
N ILE A 199 13.36 -9.46 11.39
CA ILE A 199 13.10 -8.57 10.25
C ILE A 199 12.26 -9.31 9.22
N ARG A 200 11.17 -8.71 8.76
CA ARG A 200 10.37 -9.27 7.67
C ARG A 200 11.11 -9.13 6.34
N ILE A 201 11.17 -10.23 5.60
CA ILE A 201 11.68 -10.29 4.24
C ILE A 201 10.47 -10.45 3.31
N PRO A 202 10.12 -9.41 2.53
CA PRO A 202 8.94 -9.45 1.66
C PRO A 202 9.01 -10.57 0.63
N GLY A 203 7.85 -11.17 0.31
CA GLY A 203 7.75 -12.27 -0.63
C GLY A 203 8.10 -11.94 -2.09
N TRP A 204 8.20 -10.66 -2.44
CA TRP A 204 8.70 -10.18 -3.74
C TRP A 204 10.21 -9.94 -3.80
N THR A 205 10.91 -10.24 -2.72
CA THR A 205 12.38 -10.11 -2.66
C THR A 205 13.05 -11.27 -3.40
N ASN A 206 13.87 -10.95 -4.39
CA ASN A 206 14.65 -11.94 -5.14
C ASN A 206 16.08 -12.09 -4.60
N GLY A 207 16.21 -12.14 -3.28
CA GLY A 207 17.44 -12.21 -2.52
C GLY A 207 17.75 -10.92 -1.76
N PHE A 208 18.56 -11.04 -0.72
CA PHE A 208 18.95 -9.92 0.13
C PHE A 208 20.30 -10.15 0.78
N THR A 209 20.93 -9.06 1.21
CA THR A 209 22.14 -9.12 2.03
C THR A 209 21.89 -8.52 3.41
N VAL A 210 22.64 -8.99 4.41
CA VAL A 210 22.71 -8.36 5.74
C VAL A 210 24.16 -8.03 6.02
N ASN A 211 24.44 -6.75 6.25
CA ASN A 211 25.81 -6.24 6.42
C ASN A 211 26.75 -6.71 5.30
N GLY A 212 26.24 -6.68 4.04
CA GLY A 212 26.97 -7.07 2.84
C GLY A 212 27.17 -8.58 2.63
N ARG A 213 26.52 -9.44 3.42
CA ARG A 213 26.56 -10.91 3.26
C ARG A 213 25.22 -11.40 2.75
N GLU A 214 25.27 -12.30 1.76
CA GLU A 214 24.07 -13.00 1.28
C GLU A 214 23.48 -13.84 2.41
N GLU A 215 22.16 -13.70 2.59
CA GLU A 215 21.42 -14.40 3.63
C GLU A 215 20.15 -15.04 3.05
N VAL A 216 19.54 -15.92 3.83
CA VAL A 216 18.34 -16.64 3.45
C VAL A 216 17.25 -16.41 4.51
N ALA A 217 16.05 -16.10 4.07
CA ALA A 217 14.90 -15.96 4.95
C ALA A 217 14.32 -17.33 5.31
N GLU A 218 13.94 -17.49 6.56
CA GLU A 218 13.15 -18.63 7.02
C GLU A 218 11.69 -18.19 7.20
N ASN A 219 10.79 -18.79 6.42
CA ASN A 219 9.35 -18.46 6.42
C ASN A 219 9.03 -16.95 6.26
N GLY A 220 9.88 -16.24 5.48
CA GLY A 220 9.73 -14.79 5.25
C GLY A 220 10.27 -13.91 6.38
N TRP A 221 11.13 -14.45 7.23
CA TRP A 221 11.80 -13.73 8.32
C TRP A 221 13.30 -13.95 8.32
N PHE A 222 14.04 -12.93 8.74
CA PHE A 222 15.45 -13.02 9.07
C PHE A 222 15.65 -12.57 10.53
N ILE A 223 16.47 -13.28 11.31
CA ILE A 223 16.65 -13.05 12.74
C ILE A 223 18.10 -12.73 13.04
N VAL A 224 18.34 -11.55 13.60
CA VAL A 224 19.62 -11.14 14.18
C VAL A 224 19.55 -11.34 15.68
N ARG A 225 20.17 -12.40 16.22
CA ARG A 225 20.24 -12.66 17.65
C ARG A 225 21.63 -12.33 18.19
N LYS A 226 21.71 -11.44 19.15
CA LYS A 226 22.98 -11.11 19.81
C LYS A 226 22.79 -10.38 21.15
N ALA A 227 23.84 -10.36 21.96
CA ALA A 227 23.97 -9.41 23.06
C ALA A 227 24.40 -8.05 22.48
N TRP A 228 23.47 -7.12 22.45
CA TRP A 228 23.67 -5.76 21.95
C TRP A 228 24.48 -4.96 22.95
N GLN A 229 25.35 -4.06 22.47
CA GLN A 229 26.20 -3.20 23.31
C GLN A 229 26.24 -1.78 22.75
N GLY A 230 25.65 -0.85 23.49
CA GLY A 230 25.61 0.55 23.10
C GLY A 230 24.78 0.78 21.83
N LYS A 231 25.37 1.41 20.84
CA LYS A 231 24.72 1.71 19.54
C LYS A 231 25.32 0.89 18.43
N GLU A 232 24.51 0.11 17.76
CA GLU A 232 24.92 -0.77 16.66
C GLU A 232 23.99 -0.64 15.46
N GLU A 233 24.51 -0.96 14.27
CA GLU A 233 23.74 -0.92 13.03
C GLU A 233 23.60 -2.31 12.40
N VAL A 234 22.44 -2.53 11.77
CA VAL A 234 22.17 -3.68 10.89
C VAL A 234 21.64 -3.13 9.58
N ARG A 235 22.39 -3.36 8.50
CA ARG A 235 22.02 -2.94 7.15
C ARG A 235 21.50 -4.12 6.36
N VAL A 236 20.29 -3.98 5.81
CA VAL A 236 19.67 -4.96 4.93
C VAL A 236 19.50 -4.33 3.55
N GLU A 237 19.89 -5.05 2.51
CA GLU A 237 19.71 -4.61 1.13
C GLU A 237 18.95 -5.69 0.36
N PHE A 238 17.75 -5.35 -0.11
CA PHE A 238 16.92 -6.21 -0.93
C PHE A 238 17.34 -6.16 -2.40
N ARG A 239 16.90 -7.15 -3.15
CA ARG A 239 16.90 -7.11 -4.63
C ARG A 239 15.48 -7.34 -5.12
N PHE A 240 14.92 -6.35 -5.85
CA PHE A 240 13.61 -6.44 -6.45
C PHE A 240 13.73 -6.59 -7.96
N GLU A 241 12.89 -7.44 -8.52
CA GLU A 241 12.71 -7.54 -9.96
C GLU A 241 11.44 -6.81 -10.39
N THR A 242 11.45 -6.31 -11.62
CA THR A 242 10.25 -5.78 -12.26
C THR A 242 9.43 -6.93 -12.82
N GLU A 243 8.16 -6.98 -12.47
CA GLU A 243 7.23 -8.02 -12.87
C GLU A 243 6.07 -7.44 -13.70
N LEU A 244 5.80 -8.03 -14.85
CA LEU A 244 4.58 -7.81 -15.58
C LEU A 244 3.56 -8.89 -15.18
N ALA A 245 2.83 -8.64 -14.11
CA ALA A 245 1.90 -9.57 -13.51
C ALA A 245 0.63 -9.73 -14.35
N ARG A 246 0.37 -10.95 -14.84
CA ARG A 246 -0.83 -11.25 -15.61
C ARG A 246 -2.08 -11.16 -14.74
N ARG A 247 -3.09 -10.48 -15.24
CA ARG A 247 -4.41 -10.32 -14.63
C ARG A 247 -5.49 -11.00 -15.47
N PRO A 248 -6.70 -11.23 -14.95
CA PRO A 248 -7.83 -11.71 -15.75
C PRO A 248 -8.06 -10.86 -16.99
N ARG A 249 -8.63 -11.46 -18.04
CA ARG A 249 -8.96 -10.81 -19.33
C ARG A 249 -7.76 -10.37 -20.14
N GLU A 250 -6.61 -11.07 -20.01
CA GLU A 250 -5.35 -10.75 -20.71
C GLU A 250 -4.83 -9.34 -20.38
N LEU A 251 -5.16 -8.81 -19.21
CA LEU A 251 -4.61 -7.57 -18.70
C LEU A 251 -3.31 -7.83 -17.92
N TYR A 252 -2.51 -6.80 -17.77
CA TYR A 252 -1.25 -6.85 -17.06
C TYR A 252 -1.08 -5.67 -16.12
N ALA A 253 -0.45 -5.91 -14.98
CA ALA A 253 -0.06 -4.88 -14.03
C ALA A 253 1.44 -4.88 -13.85
N LEU A 254 2.06 -3.72 -13.97
CA LEU A 254 3.49 -3.56 -13.77
C LEU A 254 3.76 -3.37 -12.27
N ARG A 255 4.68 -4.18 -11.73
CA ARG A 255 5.04 -4.20 -10.30
C ARG A 255 6.55 -4.22 -10.12
N ARG A 256 7.02 -3.62 -9.03
CA ARG A 256 8.38 -3.80 -8.52
C ARG A 256 8.37 -3.62 -7.00
N GLY A 257 8.84 -4.62 -6.28
CA GLY A 257 8.72 -4.64 -4.82
C GLY A 257 7.25 -4.53 -4.36
N ALA A 258 6.97 -3.68 -3.41
CA ALA A 258 5.61 -3.40 -2.93
C ALA A 258 4.78 -2.56 -3.92
N LEU A 259 5.42 -1.83 -4.83
CA LEU A 259 4.77 -0.85 -5.71
C LEU A 259 4.07 -1.48 -6.91
N VAL A 260 2.94 -0.88 -7.28
CA VAL A 260 2.20 -1.09 -8.53
C VAL A 260 2.25 0.21 -9.32
N TYR A 261 2.64 0.12 -10.59
CA TYR A 261 2.80 1.27 -11.46
C TYR A 261 1.56 1.47 -12.31
N SER A 262 1.14 2.72 -12.47
CA SER A 262 0.08 3.14 -13.38
C SER A 262 0.66 4.02 -14.50
N LEU A 263 -0.05 4.08 -15.63
CA LEU A 263 0.28 5.02 -16.69
C LEU A 263 0.19 6.46 -16.17
N ALA A 264 1.23 7.26 -16.40
CA ALA A 264 1.23 8.68 -16.07
C ALA A 264 0.35 9.42 -17.09
N ILE A 265 -0.89 9.70 -16.69
CA ILE A 265 -1.86 10.46 -17.47
C ILE A 265 -1.85 11.91 -16.97
N ASP A 266 -1.59 12.87 -17.85
CA ASP A 266 -1.72 14.29 -17.48
C ASP A 266 -3.13 14.62 -17.09
N GLU A 267 -3.30 15.41 -16.04
CA GLU A 267 -4.58 15.66 -15.40
C GLU A 267 -4.98 17.13 -15.47
N ARG A 268 -6.29 17.36 -15.53
CA ARG A 268 -6.91 18.66 -15.32
C ARG A 268 -7.93 18.55 -14.20
N TRP A 269 -7.66 19.20 -13.09
CA TRP A 269 -8.54 19.28 -11.94
C TRP A 269 -9.49 20.46 -12.06
N GLU A 270 -10.81 20.21 -11.96
CA GLU A 270 -11.85 21.22 -11.94
C GLU A 270 -12.52 21.24 -10.58
N ARG A 271 -12.33 22.33 -9.85
CA ARG A 271 -12.99 22.56 -8.57
C ARG A 271 -14.49 22.76 -8.75
N ARG A 272 -15.28 22.08 -7.92
CA ARG A 272 -16.73 22.15 -7.87
C ARG A 272 -17.19 22.65 -6.52
N GLU A 273 -17.65 23.90 -6.48
CA GLU A 273 -18.24 24.54 -5.32
C GLU A 273 -19.75 24.57 -5.48
N TYR A 274 -20.48 24.23 -4.43
CA TYR A 274 -21.94 24.15 -4.46
C TYR A 274 -22.52 24.21 -3.05
N THR A 275 -23.85 24.30 -2.93
CA THR A 275 -24.55 24.19 -1.65
C THR A 275 -25.40 22.93 -1.66
N SER A 276 -25.24 22.10 -0.63
CA SER A 276 -26.03 20.88 -0.45
C SER A 276 -26.62 20.89 0.96
N ASN A 277 -27.92 20.67 1.05
CA ASN A 277 -28.65 20.64 2.33
C ASN A 277 -28.41 21.88 3.23
N GLY A 278 -28.24 23.06 2.62
CA GLY A 278 -27.95 24.29 3.35
C GLY A 278 -26.51 24.48 3.79
N VAL A 279 -25.63 23.55 3.45
CA VAL A 279 -24.19 23.60 3.75
C VAL A 279 -23.42 24.01 2.49
N GLU A 280 -22.65 25.08 2.58
CA GLU A 280 -21.76 25.52 1.51
C GLU A 280 -20.55 24.58 1.41
N ARG A 281 -20.31 24.06 0.21
CA ARG A 281 -19.12 23.30 -0.17
C ARG A 281 -18.19 24.22 -0.95
N LYS A 282 -17.27 24.84 -0.24
CA LYS A 282 -16.25 25.76 -0.78
C LYS A 282 -14.87 25.27 -0.43
N PHE A 283 -13.86 25.69 -1.21
CA PHE A 283 -12.45 25.38 -0.91
C PHE A 283 -12.11 25.69 0.57
N PRO A 284 -11.41 24.78 1.26
CA PRO A 284 -10.90 23.49 0.81
C PRO A 284 -11.92 22.32 0.88
N TYR A 285 -13.15 22.58 1.26
CA TYR A 285 -14.21 21.59 1.51
C TYR A 285 -15.16 21.45 0.31
N CYS A 286 -14.60 21.29 -0.88
CA CYS A 286 -15.35 21.14 -2.13
C CYS A 286 -14.98 19.84 -2.85
N ASP A 287 -15.68 19.54 -3.93
CA ASP A 287 -15.39 18.40 -4.78
C ASP A 287 -14.51 18.79 -5.95
N TYR A 288 -13.88 17.79 -6.57
CA TYR A 288 -13.07 17.95 -7.77
C TYR A 288 -13.47 16.92 -8.82
N TYR A 289 -13.62 17.40 -10.06
CA TYR A 289 -13.64 16.55 -11.24
C TYR A 289 -12.24 16.53 -11.84
N ILE A 290 -11.80 15.34 -12.28
CA ILE A 290 -10.48 15.14 -12.87
C ILE A 290 -10.66 14.56 -14.26
N TYR A 291 -10.06 15.21 -15.25
CA TYR A 291 -10.13 14.83 -16.65
C TYR A 291 -8.74 14.57 -17.22
N PRO A 292 -8.58 13.57 -18.11
CA PRO A 292 -7.29 13.32 -18.76
C PRO A 292 -6.96 14.45 -19.75
N LYS A 293 -5.69 14.86 -19.81
CA LYS A 293 -5.14 15.79 -20.80
C LYS A 293 -4.25 15.10 -21.81
N SER A 294 -3.72 13.94 -21.49
CA SER A 294 -2.93 13.11 -22.38
C SER A 294 -3.70 11.88 -22.84
N LYS A 295 -3.18 11.18 -23.85
CA LYS A 295 -3.72 9.88 -24.26
C LYS A 295 -3.48 8.85 -23.16
N TRP A 296 -4.38 7.89 -23.04
CA TRP A 296 -4.36 6.83 -22.04
C TRP A 296 -4.54 5.42 -22.61
N ASN A 297 -4.90 5.31 -23.89
CA ASN A 297 -5.20 4.07 -24.57
C ASN A 297 -3.92 3.38 -25.09
N TYR A 298 -3.09 2.91 -24.15
CA TYR A 298 -1.82 2.25 -24.47
C TYR A 298 -1.79 0.80 -23.98
N ALA A 299 -1.05 -0.03 -24.69
CA ALA A 299 -0.68 -1.39 -24.28
C ALA A 299 0.85 -1.52 -24.28
N PHE A 300 1.38 -2.38 -23.43
CA PHE A 300 2.79 -2.73 -23.42
C PHE A 300 3.20 -3.32 -24.77
N ALA A 301 4.27 -2.79 -25.37
CA ALA A 301 4.81 -3.27 -26.64
C ALA A 301 5.94 -4.29 -26.46
N GLY A 302 6.52 -4.37 -25.28
CA GLY A 302 7.60 -5.28 -24.88
C GLY A 302 7.57 -5.60 -23.39
N GLY A 303 8.57 -6.35 -22.92
CA GLY A 303 8.73 -6.72 -21.51
C GLY A 303 10.00 -6.13 -20.89
N GLU A 304 10.64 -5.17 -21.55
CA GLU A 304 11.79 -4.44 -21.02
C GLU A 304 11.32 -3.16 -20.34
N PHE A 305 11.88 -2.90 -19.16
CA PHE A 305 11.49 -1.77 -18.31
C PHE A 305 12.74 -1.11 -17.74
N GLU A 306 12.79 0.20 -17.81
CA GLU A 306 13.86 1.01 -17.21
C GLU A 306 13.33 1.64 -15.91
N VAL A 307 14.04 1.42 -14.82
CA VAL A 307 13.75 2.02 -13.51
C VAL A 307 14.49 3.34 -13.41
N GLN A 308 13.78 4.42 -13.15
CA GLN A 308 14.34 5.74 -12.93
C GLN A 308 14.04 6.22 -11.52
N GLU A 309 15.10 6.32 -10.70
CA GLU A 309 15.02 6.82 -9.32
C GLU A 309 15.32 8.31 -9.28
N LYS A 310 14.60 9.04 -8.43
CA LYS A 310 14.74 10.48 -8.24
C LYS A 310 14.87 10.82 -6.77
N GLU A 311 15.59 11.89 -6.47
CA GLU A 311 15.55 12.51 -5.15
C GLU A 311 14.16 13.10 -4.90
N PHE A 312 13.66 12.96 -3.69
CA PHE A 312 12.32 13.41 -3.33
C PHE A 312 12.25 13.90 -1.88
N ASP A 313 11.36 14.86 -1.64
CA ASP A 313 11.04 15.35 -0.30
C ASP A 313 9.72 14.76 0.21
N VAL A 314 8.77 14.52 -0.71
CA VAL A 314 7.43 14.02 -0.41
C VAL A 314 7.20 12.71 -1.14
N PRO A 315 6.93 11.61 -0.42
CA PRO A 315 6.56 10.34 -1.05
C PRO A 315 5.18 10.46 -1.73
N PHE A 316 4.91 9.64 -2.72
CA PHE A 316 3.64 9.61 -3.47
C PHE A 316 3.25 10.93 -4.15
N SER A 317 4.24 11.75 -4.51
CA SER A 317 4.03 12.98 -5.27
C SER A 317 3.74 12.65 -6.74
N THR A 318 2.72 13.30 -7.30
CA THR A 318 2.41 13.21 -8.75
C THR A 318 3.34 14.08 -9.58
N GLU A 319 3.89 15.15 -9.00
CA GLU A 319 4.79 16.08 -9.69
C GLU A 319 6.24 15.59 -9.72
N ASN A 320 6.67 14.95 -8.63
CA ASN A 320 8.03 14.41 -8.49
C ASN A 320 7.99 13.04 -7.79
N PRO A 321 7.54 11.99 -8.49
CA PRO A 321 7.50 10.66 -7.91
C PRO A 321 8.91 10.15 -7.62
N PRO A 322 9.14 9.49 -6.47
CA PRO A 322 10.45 8.98 -6.06
C PRO A 322 11.06 7.96 -7.03
N ILE A 323 10.21 7.28 -7.77
CA ILE A 323 10.59 6.23 -8.72
C ILE A 323 9.61 6.21 -9.89
N GLU A 324 10.13 6.11 -11.09
CA GLU A 324 9.36 5.96 -12.32
C GLU A 324 9.78 4.70 -13.06
N MET A 325 8.87 4.19 -13.89
CA MET A 325 9.12 3.06 -14.76
C MET A 325 8.88 3.47 -16.20
N VAL A 326 9.91 3.37 -17.04
CA VAL A 326 9.80 3.64 -18.47
C VAL A 326 9.62 2.32 -19.21
N ALA A 327 8.65 2.27 -20.11
CA ALA A 327 8.29 1.10 -20.89
C ALA A 327 7.96 1.47 -22.34
N ASP A 328 8.28 0.58 -23.26
CA ASP A 328 7.80 0.67 -24.62
C ASP A 328 6.30 0.36 -24.69
N MET A 329 5.53 1.31 -25.20
CA MET A 329 4.09 1.19 -25.31
C MET A 329 3.61 1.52 -26.72
N ARG A 330 2.50 0.93 -27.10
CA ARG A 330 1.81 1.25 -28.36
C ARG A 330 0.39 1.74 -28.08
N GLU A 331 -0.05 2.72 -28.83
CA GLU A 331 -1.44 3.16 -28.82
C GLU A 331 -2.34 2.05 -29.36
N ILE A 332 -3.48 1.86 -28.71
CA ILE A 332 -4.51 0.88 -29.10
C ILE A 332 -5.83 1.61 -29.37
N GLU A 333 -6.66 1.06 -30.25
CA GLU A 333 -7.98 1.60 -30.59
C GLU A 333 -9.00 1.37 -29.47
#